data_2ebcc5edac8ba2726767ee77dc9995a4
#
_entry.id   2ebcc5edac8ba2726767ee77dc9995a4
#
_cell.length_a   1.000
_cell.length_b   1.000
_cell.length_c   1.000
_cell.angle_alpha   90.00
_cell.angle_beta   90.00
_cell.angle_gamma   90.00
#
_symmetry.space_group_name_H-M   'P 1'
#
loop_
_entity.id
_entity.type
_entity.pdbx_description
1 polymer ?
#
loop_
_entity_poly.entity_id
_entity_poly.type
_entity_poly.pdbx_seq_one_letter_code
_entity_poly.pdbx_strand_id
1 'polypeptide(L)'
;SGKNEATYSQLTSRILSAKQVLMNLPEYKEGRSIVLAAGKQIEFLYVYFGAHLAGLTVAPIDAETNPTRFGYIADAIKPFCAIGFDKMDTDIQKVSLKDFNQLPDVLETIDVSFPNEDAIADILFTTGTTGAPKGVPLTFKNEAAAARNINTYIGNMAEDVELLALPVSHSFG
;
A
#
# COMPACT_ATOMS: atom_id res chain seq x y z
N SER A 1 14.90 -16.09 -7.34
CA SER A 1 14.79 -15.15 -8.46
C SER A 1 13.40 -15.28 -9.06
N GLY A 2 12.46 -14.45 -8.63
CA GLY A 2 11.15 -14.35 -9.24
C GLY A 2 11.27 -13.76 -10.63
N LYS A 3 10.61 -14.38 -11.61
CA LYS A 3 10.58 -13.93 -13.00
C LYS A 3 9.62 -12.74 -13.24
N ASN A 4 9.29 -11.98 -12.22
CA ASN A 4 8.37 -10.85 -12.35
C ASN A 4 9.18 -9.57 -12.49
N GLU A 5 9.47 -9.21 -13.72
CA GLU A 5 10.07 -7.94 -14.09
C GLU A 5 8.99 -7.01 -14.64
N ALA A 6 9.07 -5.74 -14.32
CA ALA A 6 8.22 -4.71 -14.90
C ALA A 6 9.06 -3.48 -15.22
N THR A 7 8.85 -2.91 -16.39
CA THR A 7 9.36 -1.58 -16.71
C THR A 7 8.58 -0.52 -15.93
N TYR A 8 9.13 0.68 -15.79
CA TYR A 8 8.41 1.79 -15.15
C TYR A 8 7.08 2.12 -15.86
N SER A 9 7.04 2.00 -17.18
CA SER A 9 5.79 2.18 -17.95
C SER A 9 4.74 1.12 -17.57
N GLN A 10 5.15 -0.16 -17.48
CA GLN A 10 4.26 -1.23 -17.03
C GLN A 10 3.83 -1.04 -15.58
N LEU A 11 4.75 -0.63 -14.69
CA LEU A 11 4.42 -0.33 -13.29
C LEU A 11 3.35 0.76 -13.22
N THR A 12 3.52 1.88 -13.93
CA THR A 12 2.54 2.98 -13.98
C THR A 12 1.19 2.49 -14.49
N SER A 13 1.17 1.75 -15.59
CA SER A 13 -0.06 1.16 -16.15
C SER A 13 -0.78 0.27 -15.13
N ARG A 14 -0.07 -0.61 -14.42
CA ARG A 14 -0.63 -1.50 -13.40
C ARG A 14 -1.13 -0.75 -12.16
N ILE A 15 -0.45 0.31 -11.75
CA ILE A 15 -0.91 1.20 -10.67
C ILE A 15 -2.25 1.85 -11.03
N LEU A 16 -2.38 2.37 -12.25
CA LEU A 16 -3.62 2.99 -12.72
C LEU A 16 -4.77 1.97 -12.83
N SER A 17 -4.47 0.78 -13.32
CA SER A 17 -5.45 -0.32 -13.33
C SER A 17 -5.88 -0.72 -11.92
N ALA A 18 -4.93 -0.83 -10.98
CA ALA A 18 -5.23 -1.12 -9.58
C ALA A 18 -6.10 -0.04 -8.94
N LYS A 19 -5.82 1.24 -9.22
CA LYS A 19 -6.68 2.36 -8.81
C LYS A 19 -8.13 2.14 -9.26
N GLN A 20 -8.35 1.82 -10.54
CA GLN A 20 -9.70 1.60 -11.07
C GLN A 20 -10.40 0.41 -10.39
N VAL A 21 -9.69 -0.70 -10.17
CA VAL A 21 -10.24 -1.86 -9.45
C VAL A 21 -10.67 -1.46 -8.05
N LEU A 22 -9.83 -0.75 -7.31
CA LEU A 22 -10.13 -0.32 -5.94
C LEU A 22 -11.32 0.63 -5.88
N MET A 23 -11.43 1.56 -6.82
CA MET A 23 -12.57 2.50 -6.92
C MET A 23 -13.89 1.81 -7.26
N ASN A 24 -13.86 0.63 -7.88
CA ASN A 24 -15.04 -0.17 -8.20
C ASN A 24 -15.44 -1.17 -7.09
N LEU A 25 -14.66 -1.27 -6.00
CA LEU A 25 -15.04 -2.13 -4.88
C LEU A 25 -16.28 -1.60 -4.15
N PRO A 26 -17.15 -2.50 -3.65
CA PRO A 26 -18.22 -2.10 -2.74
C PRO A 26 -17.68 -1.27 -1.57
N GLU A 27 -18.47 -0.28 -1.15
CA GLU A 27 -18.12 0.64 -0.07
C GLU A 27 -16.88 1.53 -0.31
N TYR A 28 -16.31 1.54 -1.51
CA TYR A 28 -15.27 2.52 -1.82
C TYR A 28 -15.79 3.94 -1.57
N LYS A 29 -14.96 4.70 -0.90
CA LYS A 29 -15.11 6.14 -0.72
C LYS A 29 -13.72 6.72 -0.43
N GLU A 30 -13.41 7.85 -1.04
CA GLU A 30 -12.19 8.59 -0.75
C GLU A 30 -12.03 8.86 0.76
N GLY A 31 -10.83 8.75 1.27
CA GLY A 31 -10.48 8.87 2.69
C GLY A 31 -10.76 7.63 3.53
N ARG A 32 -11.39 6.57 2.99
CA ARG A 32 -11.51 5.30 3.73
C ARG A 32 -10.19 4.54 3.76
N SER A 33 -10.06 3.67 4.76
CA SER A 33 -8.86 2.85 4.97
C SER A 33 -8.99 1.46 4.37
N ILE A 34 -7.87 0.91 3.95
CA ILE A 34 -7.67 -0.49 3.62
C ILE A 34 -6.55 -1.09 4.46
N VAL A 35 -6.59 -2.40 4.70
CA VAL A 35 -5.43 -3.16 5.19
C VAL A 35 -4.80 -3.88 4.01
N LEU A 36 -3.49 -3.71 3.83
CA LEU A 36 -2.74 -4.30 2.73
C LEU A 36 -1.65 -5.23 3.26
N ALA A 37 -1.64 -6.48 2.78
CA ALA A 37 -0.59 -7.43 3.11
C ALA A 37 0.74 -6.98 2.49
N ALA A 38 1.66 -6.58 3.35
CA ALA A 38 2.98 -6.12 2.96
C ALA A 38 3.89 -7.32 2.69
N GLY A 39 4.07 -7.62 1.42
CA GLY A 39 4.91 -8.70 0.92
C GLY A 39 5.91 -8.17 -0.11
N LYS A 40 6.79 -9.06 -0.59
CA LYS A 40 7.80 -8.73 -1.61
C LYS A 40 7.30 -8.98 -3.04
N GLN A 41 5.99 -9.20 -3.21
CA GLN A 41 5.39 -9.35 -4.52
C GLN A 41 5.22 -7.98 -5.18
N ILE A 42 5.44 -7.90 -6.48
CA ILE A 42 5.32 -6.66 -7.23
C ILE A 42 3.88 -6.10 -7.19
N GLU A 43 2.89 -6.95 -7.03
CA GLU A 43 1.48 -6.59 -6.90
C GLU A 43 1.21 -5.71 -5.67
N PHE A 44 2.02 -5.84 -4.62
CA PHE A 44 1.99 -4.92 -3.49
C PHE A 44 2.16 -3.48 -3.95
N LEU A 45 3.13 -3.20 -4.82
CA LEU A 45 3.37 -1.85 -5.34
C LEU A 45 2.20 -1.35 -6.19
N TYR A 46 1.58 -2.21 -7.00
CA TYR A 46 0.42 -1.83 -7.81
C TYR A 46 -0.74 -1.37 -6.92
N VAL A 47 -1.03 -2.16 -5.89
CA VAL A 47 -2.13 -1.87 -4.96
C VAL A 47 -1.81 -0.68 -4.07
N TYR A 48 -0.60 -0.60 -3.52
CA TYR A 48 -0.16 0.46 -2.62
C TYR A 48 -0.28 1.84 -3.28
N PHE A 49 0.37 2.03 -4.42
CA PHE A 49 0.29 3.29 -5.14
C PHE A 49 -1.08 3.52 -5.79
N GLY A 50 -1.76 2.46 -6.25
CA GLY A 50 -3.11 2.55 -6.78
C GLY A 50 -4.12 3.01 -5.73
N ALA A 51 -4.00 2.55 -4.49
CA ALA A 51 -4.81 2.97 -3.37
C ALA A 51 -4.56 4.45 -3.02
N HIS A 52 -3.31 4.88 -2.98
CA HIS A 52 -2.97 6.28 -2.77
C HIS A 52 -3.56 7.19 -3.85
N LEU A 53 -3.44 6.81 -5.13
CA LEU A 53 -4.06 7.55 -6.24
C LEU A 53 -5.60 7.52 -6.23
N ALA A 54 -6.19 6.54 -5.54
CA ALA A 54 -7.63 6.46 -5.29
C ALA A 54 -8.07 7.27 -4.05
N GLY A 55 -7.15 7.99 -3.41
CA GLY A 55 -7.43 8.75 -2.19
C GLY A 55 -7.72 7.89 -0.96
N LEU A 56 -7.26 6.64 -0.95
CA LEU A 56 -7.42 5.72 0.18
C LEU A 56 -6.25 5.85 1.16
N THR A 57 -6.52 5.63 2.43
CA THR A 57 -5.49 5.45 3.47
C THR A 57 -5.09 3.99 3.53
N VAL A 58 -3.79 3.70 3.47
CA VAL A 58 -3.27 2.33 3.50
C VAL A 58 -2.69 2.00 4.87
N ALA A 59 -3.03 0.82 5.40
CA ALA A 59 -2.34 0.23 6.53
C ALA A 59 -1.55 -1.00 6.05
N PRO A 60 -0.26 -0.84 5.69
CA PRO A 60 0.58 -1.96 5.29
C PRO A 60 0.97 -2.74 6.54
N ILE A 61 0.59 -4.01 6.62
CA ILE A 61 0.93 -4.90 7.73
C ILE A 61 1.50 -6.21 7.22
N ASP A 62 2.26 -6.88 8.06
CA ASP A 62 2.86 -8.16 7.71
C ASP A 62 1.79 -9.17 7.24
N ALA A 63 2.04 -9.80 6.09
CA ALA A 63 1.15 -10.79 5.51
C ALA A 63 0.93 -12.02 6.44
N GLU A 64 1.91 -12.29 7.32
CA GLU A 64 1.85 -13.38 8.30
C GLU A 64 1.37 -12.92 9.69
N THR A 65 0.79 -11.71 9.77
CA THR A 65 0.24 -11.22 11.05
C THR A 65 -0.80 -12.19 11.61
N ASN A 66 -0.76 -12.38 12.94
CA ASN A 66 -1.71 -13.27 13.60
C ASN A 66 -3.11 -12.66 13.68
N PRO A 67 -4.19 -13.48 13.80
CA PRO A 67 -5.58 -13.00 13.83
C PRO A 67 -5.87 -11.97 14.93
N THR A 68 -5.28 -12.13 16.12
CA THR A 68 -5.47 -11.21 17.25
C THR A 68 -4.94 -9.81 16.91
N ARG A 69 -3.71 -9.73 16.37
CA ARG A 69 -3.12 -8.46 15.95
C ARG A 69 -3.89 -7.84 14.79
N PHE A 70 -4.31 -8.66 13.82
CA PHE A 70 -5.16 -8.21 12.72
C PHE A 70 -6.46 -7.60 13.23
N GLY A 71 -7.14 -8.27 14.18
CA GLY A 71 -8.36 -7.78 14.80
C GLY A 71 -8.19 -6.41 15.47
N TYR A 72 -7.12 -6.22 16.27
CA TYR A 72 -6.82 -4.91 16.87
C TYR A 72 -6.62 -3.80 15.82
N ILE A 73 -5.93 -4.10 14.74
CA ILE A 73 -5.70 -3.13 13.65
C ILE A 73 -7.02 -2.81 12.94
N ALA A 74 -7.78 -3.84 12.58
CA ALA A 74 -9.07 -3.69 11.93
C ALA A 74 -10.05 -2.87 12.77
N ASP A 75 -10.09 -3.12 14.08
CA ASP A 75 -10.92 -2.36 15.01
C ASP A 75 -10.52 -0.89 15.11
N ALA A 76 -9.23 -0.61 15.04
CA ALA A 76 -8.70 0.75 15.15
C ALA A 76 -9.02 1.61 13.92
N ILE A 77 -8.92 1.06 12.71
CA ILE A 77 -9.04 1.85 11.46
C ILE A 77 -10.31 1.58 10.65
N LYS A 78 -11.11 0.56 11.03
CA LYS A 78 -12.38 0.18 10.36
C LYS A 78 -12.21 0.11 8.83
N PRO A 79 -11.30 -0.72 8.31
CA PRO A 79 -11.02 -0.78 6.89
C PRO A 79 -12.25 -1.33 6.15
N PHE A 80 -12.51 -0.86 4.94
CA PHE A 80 -13.61 -1.41 4.14
C PHE A 80 -13.21 -2.68 3.39
N CYS A 81 -11.90 -2.90 3.17
CA CYS A 81 -11.41 -4.17 2.65
C CYS A 81 -10.01 -4.52 3.16
N ALA A 82 -9.71 -5.83 3.11
CA ALA A 82 -8.43 -6.41 3.44
C ALA A 82 -7.85 -7.09 2.20
N ILE A 83 -6.68 -6.64 1.74
CA ILE A 83 -6.08 -7.10 0.48
C ILE A 83 -4.87 -7.98 0.78
N GLY A 84 -4.86 -9.20 0.22
CA GLY A 84 -3.80 -10.19 0.40
C GLY A 84 -3.89 -11.02 1.68
N PHE A 85 -5.03 -10.95 2.38
CA PHE A 85 -5.32 -11.75 3.58
C PHE A 85 -6.32 -12.87 3.31
N ASP A 86 -6.12 -13.63 2.24
CA ASP A 86 -7.06 -14.65 1.75
C ASP A 86 -7.45 -15.68 2.82
N LYS A 87 -6.51 -16.03 3.71
CA LYS A 87 -6.68 -17.03 4.76
C LYS A 87 -7.14 -16.45 6.10
N MET A 88 -7.21 -15.14 6.23
CA MET A 88 -7.65 -14.50 7.48
C MET A 88 -9.13 -14.73 7.71
N ASP A 89 -9.49 -15.19 8.91
CA ASP A 89 -10.88 -15.29 9.33
C ASP A 89 -11.36 -13.90 9.77
N THR A 90 -12.20 -13.28 8.95
CA THR A 90 -12.72 -11.91 9.17
C THR A 90 -13.94 -11.67 8.30
N ASP A 91 -14.89 -10.87 8.80
CA ASP A 91 -16.06 -10.39 8.05
C ASP A 91 -15.74 -9.23 7.10
N ILE A 92 -14.51 -8.67 7.16
CA ILE A 92 -14.08 -7.61 6.25
C ILE A 92 -13.99 -8.19 4.85
N GLN A 93 -14.48 -7.44 3.85
CA GLN A 93 -14.35 -7.80 2.45
C GLN A 93 -12.89 -8.10 2.11
N LYS A 94 -12.62 -9.30 1.59
CA LYS A 94 -11.29 -9.74 1.17
C LYS A 94 -11.10 -9.60 -0.33
N VAL A 95 -9.92 -9.14 -0.73
CA VAL A 95 -9.47 -9.10 -2.12
C VAL A 95 -8.11 -9.78 -2.20
N SER A 96 -7.94 -10.69 -3.14
CA SER A 96 -6.65 -11.38 -3.30
C SER A 96 -5.63 -10.47 -4.01
N LEU A 97 -4.38 -10.46 -3.52
CA LEU A 97 -3.30 -9.79 -4.26
C LEU A 97 -3.09 -10.39 -5.66
N LYS A 98 -3.44 -11.66 -5.84
CA LYS A 98 -3.35 -12.34 -7.14
C LYS A 98 -4.29 -11.75 -8.20
N ASP A 99 -5.38 -11.14 -7.78
CA ASP A 99 -6.33 -10.50 -8.70
C ASP A 99 -5.70 -9.30 -9.41
N PHE A 100 -4.61 -8.76 -8.86
CA PHE A 100 -3.84 -7.67 -9.46
C PHE A 100 -2.71 -8.11 -10.39
N ASN A 101 -2.49 -9.43 -10.56
CA ASN A 101 -1.46 -9.97 -11.45
C ASN A 101 -1.78 -9.81 -12.94
N GLN A 102 -3.06 -9.83 -13.28
CA GLN A 102 -3.54 -9.86 -14.66
C GLN A 102 -4.34 -8.61 -15.02
N LEU A 103 -3.98 -7.49 -14.41
CA LEU A 103 -4.63 -6.22 -14.74
C LEU A 103 -4.34 -5.83 -16.20
N PRO A 104 -5.34 -5.31 -16.92
CA PRO A 104 -5.12 -4.80 -18.26
C PRO A 104 -4.16 -3.62 -18.24
N ASP A 105 -3.39 -3.46 -19.29
CA ASP A 105 -2.57 -2.27 -19.45
C ASP A 105 -3.46 -1.07 -19.80
N VAL A 106 -3.39 -0.02 -19.00
CA VAL A 106 -4.01 1.26 -19.32
C VAL A 106 -3.05 2.02 -20.21
N LEU A 107 -3.41 2.15 -21.50
CA LEU A 107 -2.58 2.78 -22.53
C LEU A 107 -2.83 4.28 -22.67
N GLU A 108 -3.85 4.82 -22.02
CA GLU A 108 -4.21 6.22 -22.11
C GLU A 108 -3.36 7.07 -21.16
N THR A 109 -2.98 8.26 -21.60
CA THR A 109 -2.44 9.31 -20.74
C THR A 109 -3.54 9.79 -19.82
N ILE A 110 -3.66 9.13 -18.65
CA ILE A 110 -4.61 9.54 -17.62
C ILE A 110 -4.00 10.73 -16.92
N ASP A 111 -4.77 11.82 -16.85
CA ASP A 111 -4.44 12.94 -15.97
C ASP A 111 -4.47 12.42 -14.52
N VAL A 112 -3.29 12.30 -13.94
CA VAL A 112 -3.15 11.74 -12.58
C VAL A 112 -3.35 12.88 -11.60
N SER A 113 -4.56 13.01 -11.09
CA SER A 113 -4.82 13.85 -9.93
C SER A 113 -4.21 13.20 -8.69
N PHE A 114 -3.28 13.89 -8.05
CA PHE A 114 -2.71 13.46 -6.79
C PHE A 114 -3.62 13.87 -5.62
N PRO A 115 -3.70 13.05 -4.55
CA PRO A 115 -4.43 13.40 -3.34
C PRO A 115 -3.90 14.68 -2.69
N ASN A 116 -4.73 15.29 -1.82
CA ASN A 116 -4.29 16.43 -1.01
C ASN A 116 -3.09 16.02 -0.15
N GLU A 117 -2.03 16.84 -0.14
CA GLU A 117 -0.79 16.56 0.58
C GLU A 117 -0.97 16.41 2.10
N ASP A 118 -1.99 17.02 2.68
CA ASP A 118 -2.33 16.92 4.10
C ASP A 118 -3.27 15.75 4.42
N ALA A 119 -3.76 15.01 3.40
CA ALA A 119 -4.53 13.78 3.62
C ALA A 119 -3.62 12.67 4.17
N ILE A 120 -4.21 11.77 4.96
CA ILE A 120 -3.50 10.62 5.51
C ILE A 120 -3.26 9.61 4.38
N ALA A 121 -1.98 9.35 4.09
CA ALA A 121 -1.54 8.33 3.15
C ALA A 121 -1.51 6.96 3.83
N ASP A 122 -0.74 6.85 4.91
CA ASP A 122 -0.52 5.57 5.60
C ASP A 122 -0.85 5.63 7.09
N ILE A 123 -1.18 4.46 7.65
CA ILE A 123 -1.19 4.24 9.09
C ILE A 123 -0.26 3.09 9.40
N LEU A 124 0.93 3.41 9.96
CA LEU A 124 1.92 2.42 10.34
C LEU A 124 1.70 1.94 11.77
N PHE A 125 1.62 0.62 11.96
CA PHE A 125 1.39 0.03 13.27
C PHE A 125 2.67 -0.44 13.95
N THR A 126 2.98 0.18 15.10
CA THR A 126 4.11 -0.23 15.96
C THR A 126 3.71 -1.39 16.88
N THR A 127 4.71 -2.08 17.43
CA THR A 127 4.49 -3.21 18.37
C THR A 127 3.97 -2.78 19.73
N GLY A 128 3.96 -1.49 20.05
CA GLY A 128 3.46 -0.93 21.32
C GLY A 128 4.10 -1.58 22.57
N THR A 129 4.57 -0.79 23.50
CA THR A 129 5.11 -1.29 24.79
C THR A 129 4.03 -1.86 25.73
N THR A 130 2.76 -1.60 25.45
CA THR A 130 1.59 -2.03 26.25
C THR A 130 0.85 -3.24 25.65
N GLY A 131 1.42 -3.90 24.63
CA GLY A 131 0.86 -5.11 23.99
C GLY A 131 -0.14 -4.85 22.85
N ALA A 132 -0.87 -3.73 22.83
CA ALA A 132 -1.75 -3.39 21.71
C ALA A 132 -1.00 -2.58 20.63
N PRO A 133 -1.21 -2.87 19.34
CA PRO A 133 -0.61 -2.08 18.25
C PRO A 133 -1.07 -0.63 18.31
N LYS A 134 -0.14 0.31 18.10
CA LYS A 134 -0.47 1.73 17.98
C LYS A 134 -0.29 2.17 16.53
N GLY A 135 -1.36 2.72 15.93
CA GLY A 135 -1.32 3.29 14.59
C GLY A 135 -0.74 4.70 14.61
N VAL A 136 0.23 4.94 13.75
CA VAL A 136 0.84 6.26 13.51
C VAL A 136 0.39 6.73 12.13
N PRO A 137 -0.50 7.74 12.03
CA PRO A 137 -0.92 8.27 10.74
C PRO A 137 0.21 9.13 10.14
N LEU A 138 0.45 8.94 8.85
CA LEU A 138 1.39 9.71 8.03
C LEU A 138 0.63 10.35 6.89
N THR A 139 0.86 11.64 6.65
CA THR A 139 0.30 12.33 5.48
C THR A 139 1.19 12.13 4.26
N PHE A 140 0.65 12.34 3.06
CA PHE A 140 1.45 12.35 1.81
C PHE A 140 2.62 13.32 1.91
N LYS A 141 2.43 14.47 2.57
CA LYS A 141 3.48 15.44 2.83
C LYS A 141 4.60 14.90 3.72
N ASN A 142 4.26 14.12 4.77
CA ASN A 142 5.25 13.51 5.64
C ASN A 142 6.13 12.52 4.86
N GLU A 143 5.51 11.65 4.06
CA GLU A 143 6.22 10.66 3.27
C GLU A 143 7.06 11.27 2.17
N ALA A 144 6.50 12.22 1.42
CA ALA A 144 7.24 12.94 0.40
C ALA A 144 8.45 13.72 0.99
N ALA A 145 8.31 14.28 2.20
CA ALA A 145 9.42 14.94 2.88
C ALA A 145 10.49 13.95 3.32
N ALA A 146 10.08 12.79 3.88
CA ALA A 146 11.01 11.74 4.27
C ALA A 146 11.78 11.19 3.06
N ALA A 147 11.07 10.86 1.97
CA ALA A 147 11.69 10.37 0.74
C ALA A 147 12.69 11.38 0.15
N ARG A 148 12.32 12.67 0.08
CA ARG A 148 13.24 13.72 -0.40
C ARG A 148 14.47 13.84 0.48
N ASN A 149 14.32 13.82 1.80
CA ASN A 149 15.43 13.95 2.74
C ASN A 149 16.40 12.76 2.61
N ILE A 150 15.86 11.53 2.52
CA ILE A 150 16.65 10.32 2.35
C ILE A 150 17.41 10.38 1.02
N ASN A 151 16.73 10.65 -0.08
CA ASN A 151 17.37 10.71 -1.41
C ASN A 151 18.44 11.81 -1.48
N THR A 152 18.21 12.95 -0.85
CA THR A 152 19.21 14.03 -0.80
C THR A 152 20.44 13.62 0.02
N TYR A 153 20.24 12.92 1.14
CA TYR A 153 21.34 12.49 2.00
C TYR A 153 22.16 11.37 1.38
N ILE A 154 21.51 10.38 0.76
CA ILE A 154 22.16 9.24 0.10
C ILE A 154 22.77 9.67 -1.24
N GLY A 155 22.18 10.68 -1.91
CA GLY A 155 22.62 11.15 -3.22
C GLY A 155 22.17 10.20 -4.35
N ASN A 156 21.01 9.56 -4.22
CA ASN A 156 20.47 8.66 -5.23
C ASN A 156 20.35 9.32 -6.60
N MET A 157 20.76 8.60 -7.63
CA MET A 157 20.72 9.01 -9.03
C MET A 157 19.83 8.07 -9.85
N ALA A 158 19.44 8.49 -11.04
CA ALA A 158 18.53 7.70 -11.90
C ALA A 158 19.12 6.36 -12.36
N GLU A 159 20.44 6.23 -12.35
CA GLU A 159 21.19 5.04 -12.76
C GLU A 159 21.39 4.04 -11.62
N ASP A 160 21.03 4.41 -10.38
CA ASP A 160 21.21 3.55 -9.22
C ASP A 160 20.25 2.38 -9.25
N VAL A 161 20.72 1.24 -8.73
CA VAL A 161 19.93 0.03 -8.55
C VAL A 161 19.85 -0.28 -7.07
N GLU A 162 18.65 -0.22 -6.52
CA GLU A 162 18.42 -0.47 -5.11
C GLU A 162 17.95 -1.91 -4.85
N LEU A 163 18.45 -2.51 -3.78
CA LEU A 163 18.00 -3.79 -3.28
C LEU A 163 17.08 -3.61 -2.06
N LEU A 164 15.80 -3.83 -2.25
CA LEU A 164 14.84 -3.83 -1.15
C LEU A 164 14.94 -5.16 -0.37
N ALA A 165 15.75 -5.19 0.69
CA ALA A 165 15.96 -6.34 1.55
C ALA A 165 15.02 -6.33 2.78
N LEU A 166 14.64 -5.16 3.25
CA LEU A 166 13.83 -4.98 4.45
C LEU A 166 12.34 -5.26 4.21
N PRO A 167 11.58 -5.61 5.26
CA PRO A 167 10.13 -5.75 5.15
C PRO A 167 9.45 -4.41 4.85
N VAL A 168 8.61 -4.36 3.82
CA VAL A 168 7.83 -3.17 3.44
C VAL A 168 6.65 -2.88 4.37
N SER A 169 6.45 -3.69 5.42
CA SER A 169 5.49 -3.43 6.50
C SER A 169 6.00 -2.44 7.56
N HIS A 170 7.24 -1.97 7.44
CA HIS A 170 7.89 -1.05 8.35
C HIS A 170 8.47 0.16 7.62
N SER A 171 8.63 1.26 8.36
CA SER A 171 9.15 2.53 7.84
C SER A 171 10.58 2.48 7.27
N PHE A 172 11.28 1.37 7.44
CA PHE A 172 12.61 1.12 6.86
C PHE A 172 12.58 0.28 5.58
N GLY A 173 11.40 -0.17 5.14
CA GLY A 173 11.22 -0.98 3.93
C GLY A 173 10.83 -0.19 2.73
#